data_ec9c2148f6fdbbfc8f9c6e32992d89a0
#
_entry.id   ec9c2148f6fdbbfc8f9c6e32992d89a0
#
_cell.length_a   1.000
_cell.length_b   1.000
_cell.length_c   1.000
_cell.angle_alpha   90.00
_cell.angle_beta   90.00
_cell.angle_gamma   90.00
#
_symmetry.space_group_name_H-M   'P 1'
#
loop_
_entity.id
_entity.type
_entity.pdbx_description
1 polymer ?
#
loop_
_entity_poly.entity_id
_entity_poly.type
_entity_poly.pdbx_seq_one_letter_code
_entity_poly.pdbx_strand_id
1 'polypeptide(L)'
;MRIKFGIDPTSPALHIGRAVILLKLKDFQDLGHIVVIIVGDTTGVIGDTSDKESERPQISEERLKENSKTYFEQVGKVLDINTVEKHFNSEWLSKLTYNEIGEHADQFSVADFIARENIKKRLDGGKRVSLREVLYPLLQGYDSVATKADVEIGGNDQWFNLLAGRKLQVHFNQKPQDIITMNLILGTDGRKMSSSWGNTINIFDKPEEMYGKIMSGGDDIIIPYFISCTRIPIKEINNIEKKLKSNKNIYSPY
;
A
#
# COMPACT_ATOMS: atom_id res chain seq x y z
N MET A 1 12.16 12.25 11.88
CA MET A 1 10.74 12.17 11.45
C MET A 1 10.27 10.74 11.58
N ARG A 2 8.98 10.55 11.82
CA ARG A 2 8.30 9.24 11.87
C ARG A 2 7.61 8.99 10.54
N ILE A 3 8.08 7.98 9.82
CA ILE A 3 7.63 7.67 8.45
C ILE A 3 6.74 6.43 8.53
N LYS A 4 5.44 6.62 8.36
CA LYS A 4 4.42 5.58 8.53
C LYS A 4 4.12 4.86 7.21
N PHE A 5 3.93 3.56 7.31
CA PHE A 5 3.36 2.72 6.26
C PHE A 5 2.45 1.65 6.85
N GLY A 6 1.20 1.61 6.41
CA GLY A 6 0.21 0.61 6.80
C GLY A 6 0.05 -0.50 5.76
N ILE A 7 -0.11 -1.74 6.22
CA ILE A 7 -0.32 -2.91 5.36
C ILE A 7 -1.40 -3.82 5.96
N ASP A 8 -2.51 -3.99 5.25
CA ASP A 8 -3.49 -5.02 5.61
C ASP A 8 -3.00 -6.42 5.20
N PRO A 9 -3.02 -7.41 6.10
CA PRO A 9 -2.52 -8.75 5.84
C PRO A 9 -3.54 -9.62 5.06
N THR A 10 -4.02 -9.10 3.92
CA THR A 10 -5.02 -9.76 3.07
C THR A 10 -4.46 -10.96 2.28
N SER A 11 -3.15 -11.13 2.26
CA SER A 11 -2.41 -12.24 1.63
C SER A 11 -1.22 -12.60 2.52
N PRO A 12 -0.78 -13.86 2.58
CA PRO A 12 0.36 -14.26 3.42
C PRO A 12 1.72 -13.75 2.91
N ALA A 13 1.81 -13.34 1.65
CA ALA A 13 3.06 -12.90 1.02
C ALA A 13 3.00 -11.44 0.58
N LEU A 14 4.09 -10.71 0.86
CA LEU A 14 4.34 -9.40 0.28
C LEU A 14 4.96 -9.58 -1.12
N HIS A 15 4.38 -8.92 -2.10
CA HIS A 15 4.90 -8.92 -3.47
C HIS A 15 5.77 -7.68 -3.73
N ILE A 16 6.56 -7.70 -4.80
CA ILE A 16 7.50 -6.59 -5.13
C ILE A 16 6.80 -5.24 -5.29
N GLY A 17 5.52 -5.20 -5.65
CA GLY A 17 4.74 -3.96 -5.66
C GLY A 17 4.63 -3.29 -4.27
N ARG A 18 4.65 -4.08 -3.19
CA ARG A 18 4.77 -3.57 -1.82
C ARG A 18 6.23 -3.24 -1.49
N ALA A 19 7.19 -4.02 -2.03
CA ALA A 19 8.61 -3.77 -1.84
C ALA A 19 9.06 -2.41 -2.40
N VAL A 20 8.43 -1.87 -3.44
CA VAL A 20 8.67 -0.50 -3.92
C VAL A 20 8.57 0.53 -2.79
N ILE A 21 7.51 0.40 -1.96
CA ILE A 21 7.34 1.29 -0.80
C ILE A 21 8.41 1.00 0.27
N LEU A 22 8.72 -0.29 0.53
CA LEU A 22 9.76 -0.67 1.48
C LEU A 22 11.14 -0.13 1.06
N LEU A 23 11.47 -0.12 -0.23
CA LEU A 23 12.70 0.48 -0.74
C LEU A 23 12.75 1.99 -0.46
N LYS A 24 11.63 2.70 -0.60
CA LYS A 24 11.57 4.12 -0.25
C LYS A 24 11.69 4.34 1.27
N LEU A 25 11.07 3.49 2.07
CA LEU A 25 11.24 3.51 3.52
C LEU A 25 12.69 3.23 3.93
N LYS A 26 13.41 2.38 3.20
CA LYS A 26 14.85 2.14 3.39
C LYS A 26 15.67 3.40 3.18
N ASP A 27 15.33 4.24 2.16
CA ASP A 27 16.00 5.53 1.98
C ASP A 27 15.84 6.43 3.22
N PHE A 28 14.63 6.47 3.81
CA PHE A 28 14.41 7.23 5.03
C PHE A 28 15.12 6.65 6.24
N GLN A 29 15.13 5.32 6.37
CA GLN A 29 15.85 4.63 7.45
C GLN A 29 17.35 4.92 7.39
N ASP A 30 17.95 4.87 6.19
CA ASP A 30 19.37 5.16 5.98
C ASP A 30 19.75 6.61 6.29
N LEU A 31 18.78 7.52 6.18
CA LEU A 31 18.90 8.92 6.60
C LEU A 31 18.66 9.13 8.11
N GLY A 32 18.46 8.07 8.88
CA GLY A 32 18.26 8.14 10.34
C GLY A 32 16.83 8.50 10.77
N HIS A 33 15.83 8.35 9.89
CA HIS A 33 14.43 8.54 10.25
C HIS A 33 13.84 7.26 10.85
N ILE A 34 12.81 7.40 11.69
CA ILE A 34 12.12 6.28 12.32
C ILE A 34 11.06 5.77 11.34
N VAL A 35 11.21 4.53 10.89
CA VAL A 35 10.20 3.85 10.08
C VAL A 35 9.18 3.19 11.00
N VAL A 36 7.90 3.45 10.75
CA VAL A 36 6.76 2.90 11.49
C VAL A 36 5.96 2.00 10.56
N ILE A 37 5.95 0.71 10.82
CA ILE A 37 5.15 -0.28 10.07
C ILE A 37 3.93 -0.67 10.90
N ILE A 38 2.75 -0.50 10.30
CA ILE A 38 1.49 -0.89 10.91
C ILE A 38 0.89 -2.05 10.12
N VAL A 39 0.69 -3.17 10.78
CA VAL A 39 -0.10 -4.28 10.24
C VAL A 39 -1.57 -4.04 10.60
N GLY A 40 -2.40 -3.90 9.58
CA GLY A 40 -3.84 -3.63 9.72
C GLY A 40 -4.63 -4.88 10.04
N ASP A 41 -4.52 -5.40 11.26
CA ASP A 41 -5.28 -6.56 11.72
C ASP A 41 -6.76 -6.23 11.97
N THR A 42 -7.09 -5.00 12.35
CA THR A 42 -8.47 -4.50 12.46
C THR A 42 -8.99 -4.00 11.11
N THR A 43 -8.23 -3.18 10.39
CA THR A 43 -8.63 -2.65 9.08
C THR A 43 -8.73 -3.73 8.02
N GLY A 44 -7.89 -4.75 8.08
CA GLY A 44 -7.91 -5.89 7.17
C GLY A 44 -9.21 -6.70 7.18
N VAL A 45 -9.93 -6.74 8.32
CA VAL A 45 -11.28 -7.37 8.40
C VAL A 45 -12.30 -6.61 7.54
N ILE A 46 -12.15 -5.30 7.43
CA ILE A 46 -12.98 -4.45 6.58
C ILE A 46 -12.53 -4.58 5.13
N GLY A 47 -11.23 -4.47 4.92
CA GLY A 47 -10.56 -4.47 3.63
C GLY A 47 -10.73 -3.15 2.88
N ASP A 48 -9.62 -2.59 2.45
CA ASP A 48 -9.62 -1.40 1.61
C ASP A 48 -10.18 -1.70 0.21
N THR A 49 -11.09 -0.86 -0.24
CA THR A 49 -11.71 -0.95 -1.58
C THR A 49 -11.30 0.22 -2.49
N SER A 50 -10.27 0.99 -2.12
CA SER A 50 -9.82 2.18 -2.87
C SER A 50 -9.51 1.88 -4.33
N ASP A 51 -9.13 0.64 -4.66
CA ASP A 51 -8.78 0.17 -5.99
C ASP A 51 -9.76 -0.87 -6.57
N LYS A 52 -10.94 -1.07 -5.96
CA LYS A 52 -11.84 -2.18 -6.33
C LYS A 52 -13.16 -1.70 -6.93
N GLU A 53 -13.63 -2.43 -7.94
CA GLU A 53 -14.96 -2.25 -8.55
C GLU A 53 -16.06 -3.08 -7.88
N SER A 54 -15.73 -3.79 -6.81
CA SER A 54 -16.65 -4.62 -6.01
C SER A 54 -16.26 -4.61 -4.55
N GLU A 55 -17.17 -4.99 -3.68
CA GLU A 55 -16.83 -5.27 -2.27
C GLU A 55 -15.75 -6.36 -2.19
N ARG A 56 -14.87 -6.26 -1.20
CA ARG A 56 -13.96 -7.35 -0.88
C ARG A 56 -14.72 -8.44 -0.12
N PRO A 57 -14.44 -9.72 -0.40
CA PRO A 57 -14.83 -10.80 0.50
C PRO A 57 -14.26 -10.52 1.90
N GLN A 58 -15.08 -10.68 2.92
CA GLN A 58 -14.62 -10.55 4.29
C GLN A 58 -13.58 -11.65 4.59
N ILE A 59 -12.48 -11.25 5.17
CA ILE A 59 -11.43 -12.17 5.65
C ILE A 59 -11.63 -12.30 7.16
N SER A 60 -11.61 -13.53 7.68
CA SER A 60 -11.74 -13.73 9.12
C SER A 60 -10.51 -13.24 9.88
N GLU A 61 -10.69 -12.88 11.15
CA GLU A 61 -9.60 -12.43 12.02
C GLU A 61 -8.51 -13.49 12.15
N GLU A 62 -8.89 -14.79 12.23
CA GLU A 62 -7.94 -15.90 12.28
C GLU A 62 -7.08 -15.95 11.03
N ARG A 63 -7.68 -15.74 9.85
CA ARG A 63 -6.95 -15.72 8.58
C ARG A 63 -6.00 -14.54 8.47
N LEU A 64 -6.43 -13.36 8.93
CA LEU A 64 -5.56 -12.18 8.98
C LEU A 64 -4.39 -12.39 9.92
N LYS A 65 -4.65 -12.95 11.10
CA LYS A 65 -3.61 -13.29 12.09
C LYS A 65 -2.63 -14.31 11.52
N GLU A 66 -3.10 -15.32 10.81
CA GLU A 66 -2.23 -16.29 10.14
C GLU A 66 -1.36 -15.63 9.07
N ASN A 67 -1.97 -14.82 8.19
CA ASN A 67 -1.27 -14.12 7.13
C ASN A 67 -0.20 -13.16 7.68
N SER A 68 -0.46 -12.49 8.82
CA SER A 68 0.45 -11.48 9.38
C SER A 68 1.68 -12.06 10.08
N LYS A 69 1.70 -13.36 10.40
CA LYS A 69 2.79 -13.98 11.18
C LYS A 69 4.19 -13.70 10.66
N THR A 70 4.36 -13.65 9.34
CA THR A 70 5.66 -13.46 8.70
C THR A 70 5.87 -12.06 8.14
N TYR A 71 4.92 -11.12 8.33
CA TYR A 71 5.00 -9.80 7.69
C TYR A 71 6.25 -9.02 8.12
N PHE A 72 6.55 -9.00 9.41
CA PHE A 72 7.75 -8.30 9.88
C PHE A 72 9.04 -9.00 9.44
N GLU A 73 9.04 -10.32 9.29
CA GLU A 73 10.17 -11.06 8.71
C GLU A 73 10.34 -10.68 7.22
N GLN A 74 9.23 -10.60 6.46
CA GLN A 74 9.27 -10.18 5.05
C GLN A 74 9.75 -8.74 4.91
N VAL A 75 9.28 -7.82 5.75
CA VAL A 75 9.75 -6.43 5.81
C VAL A 75 11.24 -6.38 6.12
N GLY A 76 11.72 -7.25 7.00
CA GLY A 76 13.13 -7.38 7.40
C GLY A 76 14.08 -7.81 6.27
N LYS A 77 13.58 -8.28 5.12
CA LYS A 77 14.41 -8.51 3.92
C LYS A 77 14.86 -7.20 3.26
N VAL A 78 14.18 -6.09 3.54
CA VAL A 78 14.47 -4.79 2.93
C VAL A 78 14.95 -3.79 3.98
N LEU A 79 14.30 -3.75 5.15
CA LEU A 79 14.58 -2.82 6.24
C LEU A 79 15.39 -3.49 7.36
N ASP A 80 16.17 -2.70 8.09
CA ASP A 80 16.69 -3.18 9.40
C ASP A 80 15.53 -3.21 10.39
N ILE A 81 15.00 -4.41 10.60
CA ILE A 81 13.79 -4.64 11.41
C ILE A 81 13.99 -4.33 12.90
N ASN A 82 15.25 -4.21 13.38
CA ASN A 82 15.54 -3.89 14.76
C ASN A 82 15.33 -2.41 15.09
N THR A 83 15.37 -1.55 14.07
CA THR A 83 15.16 -0.10 14.18
C THR A 83 13.77 0.34 13.71
N VAL A 84 12.94 -0.60 13.25
CA VAL A 84 11.55 -0.33 12.83
C VAL A 84 10.61 -0.38 14.03
N GLU A 85 9.78 0.63 14.20
CA GLU A 85 8.62 0.55 15.07
C GLU A 85 7.54 -0.33 14.43
N LYS A 86 7.09 -1.34 15.16
CA LYS A 86 6.15 -2.38 14.68
C LYS A 86 4.87 -2.31 15.47
N HIS A 87 3.73 -2.16 14.78
CA HIS A 87 2.42 -2.07 15.41
C HIS A 87 1.39 -2.94 14.71
N PHE A 88 0.40 -3.34 15.47
CA PHE A 88 -0.89 -3.81 14.98
C PHE A 88 -1.92 -2.73 15.29
N ASN A 89 -2.76 -2.34 14.34
CA ASN A 89 -3.68 -1.24 14.58
C ASN A 89 -4.83 -1.60 15.56
N SER A 90 -5.01 -2.85 15.89
CA SER A 90 -5.84 -3.27 17.03
C SER A 90 -5.36 -2.68 18.37
N GLU A 91 -4.07 -2.30 18.51
CA GLU A 91 -3.52 -1.71 19.73
C GLU A 91 -4.28 -0.44 20.16
N TRP A 92 -4.84 0.28 19.22
CA TRP A 92 -5.64 1.51 19.45
C TRP A 92 -7.06 1.42 18.89
N LEU A 93 -7.30 0.86 17.70
CA LEU A 93 -8.63 0.84 17.10
C LEU A 93 -9.64 0.01 17.91
N SER A 94 -9.20 -1.08 18.55
CA SER A 94 -10.08 -1.89 19.39
C SER A 94 -10.54 -1.20 20.68
N LYS A 95 -9.91 -0.09 21.04
CA LYS A 95 -10.22 0.69 22.24
C LYS A 95 -11.16 1.86 21.95
N LEU A 96 -11.37 2.21 20.69
CA LEU A 96 -12.26 3.30 20.31
C LEU A 96 -13.70 2.96 20.64
N THR A 97 -14.32 3.88 21.36
CA THR A 97 -15.75 3.82 21.65
C THR A 97 -16.59 4.31 20.47
N TYR A 98 -17.87 4.00 20.46
CA TYR A 98 -18.80 4.50 19.45
C TYR A 98 -18.81 6.03 19.36
N ASN A 99 -18.73 6.72 20.51
CA ASN A 99 -18.71 8.18 20.54
C ASN A 99 -17.45 8.73 19.90
N GLU A 100 -16.28 8.17 20.22
CA GLU A 100 -15.01 8.62 19.62
C GLU A 100 -15.00 8.40 18.11
N ILE A 101 -15.51 7.26 17.62
CA ILE A 101 -15.66 7.03 16.17
C ILE A 101 -16.60 8.06 15.56
N GLY A 102 -17.68 8.43 16.25
CA GLY A 102 -18.59 9.51 15.82
C GLY A 102 -17.88 10.85 15.72
N GLU A 103 -17.14 11.25 16.75
CA GLU A 103 -16.35 12.50 16.76
C GLU A 103 -15.31 12.54 15.64
N HIS A 104 -14.66 11.41 15.34
CA HIS A 104 -13.76 11.31 14.19
C HIS A 104 -14.51 11.47 12.87
N ALA A 105 -15.69 10.86 12.75
CA ALA A 105 -16.51 10.93 11.54
C ALA A 105 -17.06 12.34 11.28
N ASP A 106 -17.34 13.12 12.32
CA ASP A 106 -17.79 14.52 12.22
C ASP A 106 -16.78 15.44 11.52
N GLN A 107 -15.53 15.00 11.43
CA GLN A 107 -14.50 15.75 10.70
C GLN A 107 -14.67 15.64 9.19
N PHE A 108 -15.55 14.79 8.68
CA PHE A 108 -15.69 14.49 7.26
C PHE A 108 -17.12 14.70 6.78
N SER A 109 -17.26 15.06 5.52
CA SER A 109 -18.56 15.05 4.84
C SER A 109 -18.81 13.70 4.18
N VAL A 110 -20.04 13.20 4.24
CA VAL A 110 -20.46 12.03 3.46
C VAL A 110 -20.18 12.25 1.96
N ALA A 111 -20.35 13.50 1.48
CA ALA A 111 -20.06 13.85 0.09
C ALA A 111 -18.59 13.54 -0.29
N ASP A 112 -17.62 13.82 0.61
CA ASP A 112 -16.22 13.55 0.35
C ASP A 112 -15.96 12.05 0.17
N PHE A 113 -16.63 11.21 0.96
CA PHE A 113 -16.46 9.76 0.93
C PHE A 113 -17.09 9.12 -0.32
N ILE A 114 -18.30 9.56 -0.70
CA ILE A 114 -19.02 9.01 -1.87
C ILE A 114 -18.51 9.56 -3.20
N ALA A 115 -17.81 10.71 -3.19
CA ALA A 115 -17.19 11.30 -4.38
C ALA A 115 -15.95 10.53 -4.86
N ARG A 116 -15.37 9.60 -4.05
CA ARG A 116 -14.26 8.76 -4.49
C ARG A 116 -14.64 7.97 -5.72
N GLU A 117 -13.79 8.01 -6.76
CA GLU A 117 -14.11 7.50 -8.08
C GLU A 117 -14.69 6.07 -8.07
N ASN A 118 -14.04 5.16 -7.36
CA ASN A 118 -14.48 3.76 -7.26
C ASN A 118 -15.81 3.60 -6.51
N ILE A 119 -16.04 4.38 -5.45
CA ILE A 119 -17.31 4.37 -4.69
C ILE A 119 -18.42 4.93 -5.56
N LYS A 120 -18.19 6.10 -6.17
CA LYS A 120 -19.15 6.73 -7.08
C LYS A 120 -19.53 5.82 -8.23
N LYS A 121 -18.54 5.24 -8.92
CA LYS A 121 -18.77 4.30 -10.04
C LYS A 121 -19.64 3.10 -9.64
N ARG A 122 -19.45 2.59 -8.43
CA ARG A 122 -20.26 1.48 -7.89
C ARG A 122 -21.68 1.93 -7.56
N LEU A 123 -21.84 3.09 -6.92
CA LEU A 123 -23.16 3.64 -6.59
C LEU A 123 -23.95 3.97 -7.85
N ASP A 124 -23.34 4.65 -8.82
CA ASP A 124 -23.95 4.98 -10.12
C ASP A 124 -24.35 3.71 -10.90
N GLY A 125 -23.57 2.64 -10.73
CA GLY A 125 -23.87 1.31 -11.32
C GLY A 125 -24.84 0.45 -10.51
N GLY A 126 -25.49 1.00 -9.47
CA GLY A 126 -26.44 0.25 -8.62
C GLY A 126 -25.80 -0.86 -7.79
N LYS A 127 -24.47 -0.89 -7.67
CA LYS A 127 -23.76 -1.89 -6.87
C LYS A 127 -23.77 -1.49 -5.40
N ARG A 128 -23.84 -2.50 -4.54
CA ARG A 128 -23.77 -2.30 -3.09
C ARG A 128 -22.42 -1.69 -2.69
N VAL A 129 -22.49 -0.70 -1.80
CA VAL A 129 -21.35 -0.12 -1.07
C VAL A 129 -21.67 -0.22 0.42
N SER A 130 -20.86 -0.91 1.18
CA SER A 130 -21.03 -1.05 2.63
C SER A 130 -20.65 0.23 3.35
N LEU A 131 -21.45 0.65 4.33
CA LEU A 131 -21.08 1.78 5.19
C LEU A 131 -19.75 1.51 5.91
N ARG A 132 -19.47 0.26 6.26
CA ARG A 132 -18.24 -0.15 6.92
C ARG A 132 -17.00 0.12 6.04
N GLU A 133 -17.06 -0.19 4.72
CA GLU A 133 -15.97 0.12 3.80
C GLU A 133 -15.82 1.63 3.54
N VAL A 134 -16.93 2.38 3.61
CA VAL A 134 -16.87 3.84 3.51
C VAL A 134 -16.06 4.44 4.65
N LEU A 135 -16.15 3.88 5.85
CA LEU A 135 -15.45 4.36 7.05
C LEU A 135 -13.96 3.93 7.10
N TYR A 136 -13.49 3.06 6.20
CA TYR A 136 -12.10 2.59 6.19
C TYR A 136 -11.04 3.72 6.26
N PRO A 137 -11.15 4.82 5.47
CA PRO A 137 -10.16 5.90 5.53
C PRO A 137 -10.04 6.59 6.89
N LEU A 138 -11.13 6.61 7.65
CA LEU A 138 -11.15 7.16 9.01
C LEU A 138 -10.27 6.34 9.96
N LEU A 139 -10.34 5.03 9.87
CA LEU A 139 -9.55 4.12 10.70
C LEU A 139 -8.05 4.21 10.34
N GLN A 140 -7.72 4.19 9.05
CA GLN A 140 -6.35 4.40 8.59
C GLN A 140 -5.83 5.79 8.97
N GLY A 141 -6.70 6.80 8.93
CA GLY A 141 -6.36 8.15 9.35
C GLY A 141 -6.03 8.23 10.84
N TYR A 142 -6.75 7.47 11.67
CA TYR A 142 -6.48 7.42 13.11
C TYR A 142 -5.16 6.71 13.43
N ASP A 143 -4.70 5.76 12.59
CA ASP A 143 -3.35 5.19 12.70
C ASP A 143 -2.26 6.27 12.69
N SER A 144 -2.46 7.33 11.88
CA SER A 144 -1.53 8.48 11.82
C SER A 144 -1.52 9.29 13.11
N VAL A 145 -2.70 9.45 13.74
CA VAL A 145 -2.84 10.12 15.04
C VAL A 145 -2.15 9.30 16.14
N ALA A 146 -2.44 7.99 16.20
CA ALA A 146 -1.92 7.09 17.21
C ALA A 146 -0.38 7.01 17.16
N THR A 147 0.18 6.98 15.97
CA THR A 147 1.63 6.88 15.77
C THR A 147 2.34 8.25 15.69
N LYS A 148 1.59 9.36 15.70
CA LYS A 148 2.13 10.72 15.51
C LYS A 148 3.03 10.79 14.26
N ALA A 149 2.51 10.31 13.14
CA ALA A 149 3.26 10.24 11.90
C ALA A 149 3.61 11.64 11.38
N ASP A 150 4.87 11.84 10.97
CA ASP A 150 5.31 13.05 10.26
C ASP A 150 5.11 12.92 8.75
N VAL A 151 5.24 11.70 8.23
CA VAL A 151 5.07 11.37 6.81
C VAL A 151 4.34 10.05 6.71
N GLU A 152 3.39 9.93 5.79
CA GLU A 152 2.78 8.66 5.42
C GLU A 152 3.06 8.35 3.96
N ILE A 153 3.50 7.10 3.69
CA ILE A 153 3.77 6.62 2.33
C ILE A 153 2.73 5.58 1.96
N GLY A 154 2.19 5.68 0.74
CA GLY A 154 1.23 4.72 0.20
C GLY A 154 1.29 4.62 -1.32
N GLY A 155 0.47 3.75 -1.91
CA GLY A 155 0.23 3.75 -3.35
C GLY A 155 -0.62 4.97 -3.77
N ASN A 156 -0.62 5.32 -5.06
CA ASN A 156 -1.46 6.41 -5.57
C ASN A 156 -2.96 6.19 -5.32
N ASP A 157 -3.39 4.92 -5.24
CA ASP A 157 -4.76 4.54 -4.89
C ASP A 157 -5.14 4.90 -3.44
N GLN A 158 -4.16 5.15 -2.57
CA GLN A 158 -4.35 5.49 -1.16
C GLN A 158 -4.52 6.99 -0.89
N TRP A 159 -4.48 7.83 -1.93
CA TRP A 159 -4.47 9.30 -1.78
C TRP A 159 -5.52 9.84 -0.80
N PHE A 160 -6.77 9.40 -0.93
CA PHE A 160 -7.85 9.84 -0.05
C PHE A 160 -7.62 9.40 1.41
N ASN A 161 -7.19 8.16 1.60
CA ASN A 161 -6.94 7.61 2.94
C ASN A 161 -5.79 8.36 3.64
N LEU A 162 -4.74 8.70 2.90
CA LEU A 162 -3.60 9.46 3.41
C LEU A 162 -4.02 10.89 3.83
N LEU A 163 -4.91 11.52 3.05
CA LEU A 163 -5.48 12.83 3.39
C LEU A 163 -6.35 12.78 4.64
N ALA A 164 -7.07 11.67 4.88
CA ALA A 164 -7.86 11.49 6.09
C ALA A 164 -6.99 11.57 7.35
N GLY A 165 -5.77 11.00 7.31
CA GLY A 165 -4.79 11.12 8.40
C GLY A 165 -4.44 12.56 8.74
N ARG A 166 -4.17 13.38 7.73
CA ARG A 166 -3.89 14.81 7.93
C ARG A 166 -5.04 15.53 8.65
N LYS A 167 -6.28 15.23 8.21
CA LYS A 167 -7.49 15.88 8.75
C LYS A 167 -7.70 15.50 10.22
N LEU A 168 -7.54 14.22 10.56
CA LEU A 168 -7.65 13.77 11.95
C LEU A 168 -6.52 14.32 12.83
N GLN A 169 -5.29 14.35 12.34
CA GLN A 169 -4.18 14.94 13.10
C GLN A 169 -4.45 16.39 13.50
N VAL A 170 -5.04 17.21 12.60
CA VAL A 170 -5.47 18.58 12.95
C VAL A 170 -6.52 18.57 14.06
N HIS A 171 -7.52 17.71 14.00
CA HIS A 171 -8.54 17.54 15.05
C HIS A 171 -7.91 17.19 16.41
N PHE A 172 -6.87 16.36 16.41
CA PHE A 172 -6.12 16.00 17.62
C PHE A 172 -4.99 16.97 18.00
N ASN A 173 -4.98 18.20 17.43
CA ASN A 173 -3.95 19.22 17.67
C ASN A 173 -2.52 18.73 17.37
N GLN A 174 -2.37 17.84 16.42
CA GLN A 174 -1.08 17.39 15.88
C GLN A 174 -0.75 18.14 14.58
N LYS A 175 0.55 18.28 14.28
CA LYS A 175 0.99 18.75 12.97
C LYS A 175 0.55 17.73 11.92
N PRO A 176 -0.16 18.14 10.84
CA PRO A 176 -0.57 17.22 9.80
C PRO A 176 0.65 16.66 9.07
N GLN A 177 0.66 15.35 8.88
CA GLN A 177 1.71 14.61 8.17
C GLN A 177 1.88 15.06 6.71
N ASP A 178 3.08 14.93 6.17
CA ASP A 178 3.30 15.00 4.73
C ASP A 178 2.92 13.65 4.08
N ILE A 179 2.63 13.68 2.77
CA ILE A 179 2.16 12.51 2.03
C ILE A 179 3.13 12.24 0.88
N ILE A 180 3.52 10.98 0.74
CA ILE A 180 4.27 10.49 -0.41
C ILE A 180 3.48 9.36 -1.05
N THR A 181 3.13 9.51 -2.32
CA THR A 181 2.52 8.42 -3.09
C THR A 181 3.49 7.81 -4.08
N MET A 182 3.40 6.50 -4.24
CA MET A 182 4.23 5.71 -5.14
C MET A 182 3.36 5.14 -6.26
N ASN A 183 3.91 5.10 -7.47
CA ASN A 183 3.24 4.46 -8.59
C ASN A 183 3.08 2.96 -8.33
N LEU A 184 1.92 2.44 -8.69
CA LEU A 184 1.67 1.01 -8.68
C LEU A 184 2.39 0.36 -9.85
N ILE A 185 2.99 -0.80 -9.63
CA ILE A 185 3.65 -1.56 -10.69
C ILE A 185 2.71 -2.61 -11.27
N LEU A 186 2.96 -2.96 -12.52
CA LEU A 186 2.23 -4.02 -13.22
C LEU A 186 2.71 -5.39 -12.75
N GLY A 187 1.83 -6.37 -12.78
CA GLY A 187 2.16 -7.78 -12.60
C GLY A 187 2.66 -8.41 -13.89
N THR A 188 2.91 -9.71 -13.84
CA THR A 188 3.44 -10.49 -14.97
C THR A 188 2.48 -10.57 -16.18
N ASP A 189 1.22 -10.21 -15.98
CA ASP A 189 0.15 -10.22 -16.99
C ASP A 189 -0.20 -8.83 -17.54
N GLY A 190 0.62 -7.80 -17.23
CA GLY A 190 0.41 -6.42 -17.67
C GLY A 190 -0.68 -5.65 -16.92
N ARG A 191 -1.43 -6.28 -16.00
CA ARG A 191 -2.38 -5.59 -15.11
C ARG A 191 -1.68 -5.14 -13.83
N LYS A 192 -2.30 -4.25 -13.04
CA LYS A 192 -1.83 -3.90 -11.69
C LYS A 192 -1.45 -5.17 -10.93
N MET A 193 -0.28 -5.19 -10.30
CA MET A 193 0.14 -6.31 -9.48
C MET A 193 -0.77 -6.48 -8.25
N SER A 194 -1.37 -7.65 -8.09
CA SER A 194 -2.30 -7.94 -7.00
C SER A 194 -2.33 -9.42 -6.66
N SER A 195 -2.26 -9.74 -5.37
CA SER A 195 -2.36 -11.13 -4.88
C SER A 195 -3.68 -11.80 -5.29
N SER A 196 -4.77 -11.04 -5.42
CA SER A 196 -6.08 -11.58 -5.84
C SER A 196 -6.12 -12.02 -7.30
N TRP A 197 -5.19 -11.58 -8.13
CA TRP A 197 -5.09 -11.95 -9.55
C TRP A 197 -4.01 -12.99 -9.84
N GLY A 198 -3.21 -13.36 -8.82
CA GLY A 198 -2.14 -14.34 -8.99
C GLY A 198 -0.98 -13.89 -9.89
N ASN A 199 -0.90 -12.60 -10.23
CA ASN A 199 0.09 -12.02 -11.12
C ASN A 199 1.28 -11.40 -10.35
N THR A 200 1.57 -11.94 -9.16
CA THR A 200 2.55 -11.38 -8.24
C THR A 200 3.90 -12.07 -8.33
N ILE A 201 4.94 -11.29 -8.07
CA ILE A 201 6.29 -11.74 -7.76
C ILE A 201 6.48 -11.45 -6.28
N ASN A 202 6.66 -12.47 -5.45
CA ASN A 202 6.71 -12.30 -4.01
C ASN A 202 8.16 -12.16 -3.53
N ILE A 203 8.38 -11.41 -2.44
CA ILE A 203 9.74 -11.20 -1.90
C ILE A 203 10.30 -12.45 -1.20
N PHE A 204 9.48 -13.48 -0.97
CA PHE A 204 9.89 -14.79 -0.46
C PHE A 204 10.00 -15.87 -1.55
N ASP A 205 9.66 -15.56 -2.79
CA ASP A 205 9.92 -16.48 -3.90
C ASP A 205 11.44 -16.74 -3.98
N LYS A 206 11.80 -17.93 -4.42
CA LYS A 206 13.21 -18.27 -4.67
C LYS A 206 13.78 -17.36 -5.78
N PRO A 207 15.08 -17.02 -5.75
CA PRO A 207 15.68 -16.14 -6.76
C PRO A 207 15.40 -16.60 -8.20
N GLU A 208 15.44 -17.90 -8.47
CA GLU A 208 15.18 -18.49 -9.77
C GLU A 208 13.71 -18.29 -10.21
N GLU A 209 12.78 -18.40 -9.26
CA GLU A 209 11.35 -18.17 -9.51
C GLU A 209 11.07 -16.68 -9.76
N MET A 210 11.67 -15.79 -8.96
CA MET A 210 11.58 -14.34 -9.17
C MET A 210 12.12 -13.96 -10.56
N TYR A 211 13.30 -14.48 -10.92
CA TYR A 211 13.91 -14.25 -12.22
C TYR A 211 12.98 -14.75 -13.35
N GLY A 212 12.50 -15.97 -13.27
CA GLY A 212 11.59 -16.54 -14.28
C GLY A 212 10.31 -15.73 -14.44
N LYS A 213 9.70 -15.27 -13.34
CA LYS A 213 8.49 -14.42 -13.36
C LYS A 213 8.77 -13.05 -13.99
N ILE A 214 9.92 -12.42 -13.69
CA ILE A 214 10.31 -11.14 -14.29
C ILE A 214 10.53 -11.31 -15.78
N MET A 215 11.23 -12.36 -16.19
CA MET A 215 11.52 -12.66 -17.60
C MET A 215 10.28 -13.07 -18.41
N SER A 216 9.21 -13.52 -17.77
CA SER A 216 7.94 -13.84 -18.44
C SER A 216 7.06 -12.59 -18.70
N GLY A 217 7.41 -11.45 -18.14
CA GLY A 217 6.69 -10.19 -18.36
C GLY A 217 6.97 -9.60 -19.74
N GLY A 218 6.04 -8.77 -20.22
CA GLY A 218 6.22 -8.03 -21.47
C GLY A 218 7.23 -6.88 -21.37
N ASP A 219 7.63 -6.34 -22.51
CA ASP A 219 8.60 -5.23 -22.57
C ASP A 219 8.10 -3.95 -21.87
N ASP A 220 6.81 -3.80 -21.71
CA ASP A 220 6.16 -2.66 -21.06
C ASP A 220 6.47 -2.56 -19.56
N ILE A 221 6.82 -3.65 -18.89
CA ILE A 221 7.19 -3.64 -17.47
C ILE A 221 8.67 -3.28 -17.23
N ILE A 222 9.56 -3.38 -18.24
CA ILE A 222 11.00 -3.25 -18.07
C ILE A 222 11.37 -1.90 -17.42
N ILE A 223 11.00 -0.80 -18.05
CA ILE A 223 11.36 0.54 -17.55
C ILE A 223 10.67 0.86 -16.21
N PRO A 224 9.36 0.61 -16.04
CA PRO A 224 8.72 0.73 -14.73
C PRO A 224 9.41 -0.07 -13.62
N TYR A 225 9.88 -1.29 -13.89
CA TYR A 225 10.57 -2.11 -12.89
C TYR A 225 11.97 -1.56 -12.58
N PHE A 226 12.72 -1.12 -13.57
CA PHE A 226 14.01 -0.44 -13.32
C PHE A 226 13.84 0.79 -12.43
N ILE A 227 12.83 1.64 -12.71
CA ILE A 227 12.57 2.85 -11.93
C ILE A 227 12.15 2.51 -10.51
N SER A 228 11.26 1.52 -10.34
CA SER A 228 10.58 1.30 -9.06
C SER A 228 11.27 0.25 -8.18
N CYS A 229 11.93 -0.75 -8.78
CA CYS A 229 12.43 -1.92 -8.07
C CYS A 229 13.96 -1.99 -7.99
N THR A 230 14.69 -1.01 -8.59
CA THR A 230 16.15 -1.01 -8.59
C THR A 230 16.74 0.29 -8.09
N ARG A 231 18.06 0.30 -7.89
CA ARG A 231 18.86 1.49 -7.53
C ARG A 231 19.66 2.03 -8.72
N ILE A 232 19.32 1.60 -9.94
CA ILE A 232 19.98 2.07 -11.17
C ILE A 232 19.67 3.56 -11.34
N PRO A 233 20.71 4.40 -11.61
CA PRO A 233 20.51 5.83 -11.83
C PRO A 233 19.57 6.11 -13.01
N ILE A 234 18.70 7.10 -12.88
CA ILE A 234 17.72 7.48 -13.93
C ILE A 234 18.40 7.74 -15.29
N LYS A 235 19.60 8.31 -15.29
CA LYS A 235 20.37 8.54 -16.53
C LYS A 235 20.66 7.23 -17.28
N GLU A 236 20.97 6.17 -16.55
CA GLU A 236 21.23 4.85 -17.11
C GLU A 236 19.93 4.21 -17.60
N ILE A 237 18.85 4.30 -16.81
CA ILE A 237 17.51 3.82 -17.21
C ILE A 237 17.06 4.51 -18.51
N ASN A 238 17.24 5.81 -18.64
CA ASN A 238 16.93 6.56 -19.87
C ASN A 238 17.74 6.07 -21.08
N ASN A 239 19.00 5.64 -20.88
CA ASN A 239 19.80 5.04 -21.94
C ASN A 239 19.28 3.66 -22.34
N ILE A 240 18.86 2.84 -21.37
CA ILE A 240 18.24 1.54 -21.61
C ILE A 240 16.94 1.73 -22.40
N GLU A 241 16.08 2.67 -21.99
CA GLU A 241 14.83 2.98 -22.67
C GLU A 241 15.05 3.38 -24.15
N LYS A 242 16.06 4.23 -24.42
CA LYS A 242 16.43 4.61 -25.80
C LYS A 242 16.85 3.40 -26.63
N LYS A 243 17.65 2.49 -26.05
CA LYS A 243 18.08 1.25 -26.73
C LYS A 243 16.89 0.34 -27.02
N LEU A 244 15.98 0.14 -26.06
CA LEU A 244 14.77 -0.65 -26.26
C LEU A 244 13.90 -0.08 -27.40
N LYS A 245 13.72 1.24 -27.44
CA LYS A 245 12.96 1.90 -28.53
C LYS A 245 13.63 1.79 -29.90
N SER A 246 14.95 1.80 -29.96
CA SER A 246 15.71 1.66 -31.22
C SER A 246 15.81 0.21 -31.71
N ASN A 247 15.76 -0.77 -30.79
CA ASN A 247 15.96 -2.19 -31.08
C ASN A 247 14.64 -2.99 -31.12
N LYS A 248 13.49 -2.35 -31.40
CA LYS A 248 12.18 -3.01 -31.48
C LYS A 248 12.11 -4.26 -32.38
N ASN A 249 13.16 -4.55 -33.17
CA ASN A 249 13.23 -5.70 -34.06
C ASN A 249 14.10 -6.87 -33.53
N ILE A 250 14.71 -6.78 -32.34
CA ILE A 250 15.66 -7.80 -31.87
C ILE A 250 15.05 -8.77 -30.85
N TYR A 251 13.96 -8.40 -30.20
CA TYR A 251 13.32 -9.19 -29.13
C TYR A 251 11.81 -9.33 -29.32
N SER A 252 11.34 -9.56 -30.54
CA SER A 252 10.02 -10.13 -30.76
C SER A 252 10.21 -11.66 -30.74
N PRO A 253 9.84 -12.36 -29.68
CA PRO A 253 9.58 -13.79 -29.81
C PRO A 253 8.26 -13.90 -30.58
N TYR A 254 8.26 -14.65 -31.62
CA TYR A 254 7.20 -14.99 -32.54
C TYR A 254 5.77 -14.84 -32.02
#